data_ffa8e23740cf811121a4aacf0a94e12e
#
_entry.id   ffa8e23740cf811121a4aacf0a94e12e
#
_cell.length_a   1.000
_cell.length_b   1.000
_cell.length_c   1.000
_cell.angle_alpha   90.00
_cell.angle_beta   90.00
_cell.angle_gamma   90.00
#
_symmetry.space_group_name_H-M   'P 1'
#
loop_
_entity.id
_entity.type
_entity.pdbx_description
1 polymer ?
#
loop_
_entity_poly.entity_id
_entity_poly.type
_entity_poly.pdbx_seq_one_letter_code
_entity_poly.pdbx_strand_id
1 'polypeptide(L)'
;MSIIALRAWYIEDYEPIAELEKRPPDIRLSKKSLLRSAMRADFLEDSDEVKQSTWFGRYLEGENIEFYIEGSGSYCVANIDLISHEIYFTKQALLAQLEPTIFLCYQTEYAAARDSLKEELQKSLASLNLRSRLPLTLAEAYRPSDAPLRLSRAIMRKIRKSLLFIADTTPIANIADKETSRLIPSPHVCVEIGYAIQSKRSEQILLAHMQRPEFEGQFPFDLPTQQILQFQNSDELNKILTGAIETQLARFKLFF
;
A
#
# COMPACT_ATOMS: atom_id res chain seq x y z
N MET A 1 -7.62 21.56 35.37
CA MET A 1 -8.11 20.82 34.20
C MET A 1 -7.00 19.90 33.75
N SER A 2 -7.27 18.57 33.61
CA SER A 2 -6.26 17.67 33.07
C SER A 2 -6.12 17.91 31.53
N ILE A 3 -4.88 18.10 31.11
CA ILE A 3 -4.57 18.14 29.65
C ILE A 3 -4.62 16.71 29.15
N ILE A 4 -5.46 16.45 28.16
CA ILE A 4 -5.45 15.16 27.46
C ILE A 4 -4.39 15.27 26.36
N ALA A 5 -3.29 14.54 26.55
CA ALA A 5 -2.23 14.45 25.56
C ALA A 5 -2.56 13.38 24.51
N LEU A 6 -2.36 13.70 23.25
CA LEU A 6 -2.31 12.74 22.15
C LEU A 6 -0.85 12.35 21.92
N ARG A 7 -0.59 11.07 21.80
CA ARG A 7 0.73 10.56 21.45
C ARG A 7 0.97 10.69 19.96
N ALA A 8 2.18 11.10 19.58
CA ALA A 8 2.57 11.15 18.18
C ALA A 8 3.95 10.52 17.99
N TRP A 9 4.09 9.74 16.91
CA TRP A 9 5.31 9.02 16.57
C TRP A 9 5.82 9.47 15.22
N TYR A 10 7.09 9.81 15.16
CA TYR A 10 7.80 10.09 13.93
C TYR A 10 7.98 8.80 13.12
N ILE A 11 7.69 8.89 11.82
CA ILE A 11 7.80 7.79 10.87
C ILE A 11 8.98 8.06 9.97
N GLU A 12 10.12 7.46 10.30
CA GLU A 12 11.32 7.51 9.44
C GLU A 12 11.20 6.54 8.27
N ASP A 13 10.88 5.29 8.59
CA ASP A 13 10.64 4.22 7.65
C ASP A 13 9.24 3.65 7.86
N TYR A 14 8.74 2.94 6.84
CA TYR A 14 7.44 2.29 6.96
C TYR A 14 7.39 1.37 8.19
N GLU A 15 6.45 1.64 9.06
CA GLU A 15 6.15 0.85 10.25
C GLU A 15 4.62 0.82 10.46
N PRO A 16 4.00 -0.37 10.65
CA PRO A 16 2.58 -0.45 10.93
C PRO A 16 2.22 0.23 12.25
N ILE A 17 1.04 0.82 12.34
CA ILE A 17 0.56 1.50 13.57
C ILE A 17 0.70 0.60 14.81
N ALA A 18 0.39 -0.70 14.68
CA ALA A 18 0.47 -1.64 15.78
C ALA A 18 1.90 -1.82 16.35
N GLU A 19 2.92 -1.58 15.54
CA GLU A 19 4.32 -1.58 15.99
C GLU A 19 4.73 -0.21 16.51
N LEU A 20 4.34 0.88 15.83
CA LEU A 20 4.59 2.25 16.30
C LEU A 20 4.10 2.49 17.72
N GLU A 21 2.90 2.04 18.04
CA GLU A 21 2.29 2.25 19.35
C GLU A 21 2.96 1.47 20.51
N LYS A 22 3.85 0.52 20.19
CA LYS A 22 4.61 -0.23 21.21
C LYS A 22 5.81 0.55 21.78
N ARG A 23 6.32 1.53 21.04
CA ARG A 23 7.43 2.37 21.46
C ARG A 23 6.96 3.67 22.14
N PRO A 24 7.80 4.36 22.93
CA PRO A 24 7.48 5.68 23.46
C PRO A 24 7.14 6.66 22.32
N PRO A 25 6.21 7.60 22.54
CA PRO A 25 5.94 8.65 21.56
C PRO A 25 7.13 9.61 21.44
N ASP A 26 7.35 10.11 20.23
CA ASP A 26 8.41 11.09 19.97
C ASP A 26 7.99 12.52 20.36
N ILE A 27 6.67 12.78 20.42
CA ILE A 27 6.11 14.06 20.87
C ILE A 27 4.68 13.86 21.37
N ARG A 28 4.27 14.66 22.36
CA ARG A 28 2.91 14.67 22.90
C ARG A 28 2.24 15.98 22.53
N LEU A 29 1.01 15.89 22.05
CA LEU A 29 0.24 17.01 21.56
C LEU A 29 -0.99 17.25 22.42
N SER A 30 -1.36 18.51 22.64
CA SER A 30 -2.57 18.86 23.36
C SER A 30 -3.80 18.60 22.49
N LYS A 31 -4.71 17.73 22.96
CA LYS A 31 -5.96 17.41 22.26
C LYS A 31 -6.84 18.64 22.02
N LYS A 32 -6.77 19.64 22.91
CA LYS A 32 -7.60 20.83 22.83
C LYS A 32 -7.19 21.79 21.72
N SER A 33 -5.93 21.77 21.34
CA SER A 33 -5.37 22.66 20.32
C SER A 33 -5.41 22.08 18.90
N LEU A 34 -5.75 20.79 18.74
CA LEU A 34 -5.88 20.18 17.41
C LEU A 34 -7.15 20.70 16.72
N LEU A 35 -7.00 21.80 16.01
CA LEU A 35 -8.10 22.42 15.27
C LEU A 35 -8.31 21.70 13.93
N ARG A 36 -9.54 21.28 13.67
CA ARG A 36 -9.91 20.54 12.44
C ARG A 36 -9.60 21.29 11.15
N SER A 37 -9.64 22.63 11.17
CA SER A 37 -9.45 23.47 9.97
C SER A 37 -7.99 23.87 9.74
N ALA A 38 -7.21 24.10 10.80
CA ALA A 38 -5.84 24.62 10.69
C ALA A 38 -4.78 23.54 10.94
N MET A 39 -5.17 22.34 11.35
CA MET A 39 -4.26 21.21 11.67
C MET A 39 -3.08 21.64 12.53
N ARG A 40 -3.33 22.56 13.47
CA ARG A 40 -2.39 23.06 14.46
C ARG A 40 -2.55 22.29 15.76
N ALA A 41 -1.44 21.96 16.39
CA ALA A 41 -1.41 21.40 17.74
C ALA A 41 -0.34 22.09 18.57
N ASP A 42 -0.57 22.22 19.88
CA ASP A 42 0.45 22.60 20.82
C ASP A 42 1.18 21.34 21.29
N PHE A 43 2.50 21.34 21.24
CA PHE A 43 3.31 20.24 21.79
C PHE A 43 3.63 20.51 23.28
N LEU A 44 3.86 19.44 24.02
CA LEU A 44 3.98 19.48 25.49
C LEU A 44 5.42 19.32 25.99
N GLU A 45 6.34 18.94 25.12
CA GLU A 45 7.76 18.84 25.39
C GLU A 45 8.41 20.23 25.45
N ASP A 46 9.53 20.35 26.16
CA ASP A 46 10.32 21.57 26.15
C ASP A 46 10.94 21.80 24.75
N SER A 47 11.04 23.06 24.34
CA SER A 47 11.62 23.42 23.03
C SER A 47 13.02 22.89 22.82
N ASP A 48 13.82 22.73 23.89
CA ASP A 48 15.17 22.20 23.80
C ASP A 48 15.17 20.67 23.60
N GLU A 49 14.20 19.94 24.15
CA GLU A 49 14.00 18.53 23.87
C GLU A 49 13.63 18.32 22.38
N VAL A 50 12.72 19.16 21.85
CA VAL A 50 12.33 19.13 20.44
C VAL A 50 13.54 19.41 19.55
N LYS A 51 14.36 20.42 19.86
CA LYS A 51 15.58 20.74 19.07
C LYS A 51 16.60 19.62 19.03
N GLN A 52 16.68 18.79 20.07
CA GLN A 52 17.60 17.66 20.17
C GLN A 52 17.09 16.40 19.47
N SER A 53 15.82 16.38 19.07
CA SER A 53 15.24 15.21 18.40
C SER A 53 15.79 15.02 16.99
N THR A 54 15.95 13.77 16.59
CA THR A 54 16.43 13.41 15.22
C THR A 54 15.50 13.93 14.14
N TRP A 55 14.19 13.87 14.36
CA TRP A 55 13.22 14.32 13.38
C TRP A 55 13.24 15.85 13.18
N PHE A 56 13.56 16.63 14.23
CA PHE A 56 13.70 18.09 14.09
C PHE A 56 14.95 18.47 13.30
N GLY A 57 16.07 17.76 13.52
CA GLY A 57 17.28 17.93 12.71
C GLY A 57 16.99 17.74 11.23
N ARG A 58 16.31 16.67 10.86
CA ARG A 58 15.89 16.40 9.47
C ARG A 58 14.90 17.42 8.92
N TYR A 59 14.00 17.93 9.77
CA TYR A 59 13.09 19.01 9.39
C TYR A 59 13.88 20.26 8.96
N LEU A 60 14.94 20.62 9.69
CA LEU A 60 15.81 21.75 9.35
C LEU A 60 16.62 21.51 8.05
N GLU A 61 16.91 20.27 7.72
CA GLU A 61 17.53 19.86 6.45
C GLU A 61 16.55 19.91 5.27
N GLY A 62 15.29 20.22 5.51
CA GLY A 62 14.24 20.30 4.50
C GLY A 62 13.59 18.95 4.16
N GLU A 63 13.81 17.91 4.97
CA GLU A 63 13.14 16.65 4.78
C GLU A 63 11.65 16.73 5.16
N ASN A 64 10.86 15.87 4.55
CA ASN A 64 9.43 15.79 4.80
C ASN A 64 9.16 14.90 6.02
N ILE A 65 8.84 15.52 7.15
CA ILE A 65 8.66 14.84 8.43
C ILE A 65 7.22 14.37 8.60
N GLU A 66 7.04 13.06 8.71
CA GLU A 66 5.71 12.43 8.89
C GLU A 66 5.53 11.95 10.33
N PHE A 67 4.38 12.29 10.93
CA PHE A 67 3.96 11.79 12.25
C PHE A 67 2.66 10.99 12.14
N TYR A 68 2.60 9.86 12.81
CA TYR A 68 1.34 9.24 13.18
C TYR A 68 0.85 9.82 14.51
N ILE A 69 -0.36 10.38 14.52
CA ILE A 69 -1.02 10.92 15.73
C ILE A 69 -2.11 9.96 16.17
N GLU A 70 -2.04 9.50 17.42
CA GLU A 70 -2.95 8.52 18.01
C GLU A 70 -4.43 8.85 17.76
N GLY A 71 -5.14 7.91 17.17
CA GLY A 71 -6.57 8.02 16.86
C GLY A 71 -6.95 9.06 15.80
N SER A 72 -5.98 9.80 15.23
CA SER A 72 -6.22 10.86 14.25
C SER A 72 -5.69 10.52 12.85
N GLY A 73 -4.55 9.84 12.77
CA GLY A 73 -3.93 9.44 11.51
C GLY A 73 -2.54 10.02 11.32
N SER A 74 -2.00 9.96 10.09
CA SER A 74 -0.69 10.53 9.79
C SER A 74 -0.79 11.91 9.15
N TYR A 75 0.24 12.68 9.43
CA TYR A 75 0.34 14.08 9.06
C TYR A 75 1.79 14.44 8.79
N CYS A 76 2.01 15.31 7.81
CA CYS A 76 3.33 15.90 7.62
C CYS A 76 3.42 17.23 8.34
N VAL A 77 4.60 17.47 8.91
CA VAL A 77 4.93 18.76 9.51
C VAL A 77 5.00 19.81 8.41
N ALA A 78 4.21 20.86 8.53
CA ALA A 78 4.23 22.01 7.63
C ALA A 78 5.06 23.16 8.21
N ASN A 79 4.96 23.38 9.52
CA ASN A 79 5.73 24.41 10.22
C ASN A 79 5.80 24.10 11.71
N ILE A 80 6.80 24.66 12.39
CA ILE A 80 7.01 24.55 13.84
C ILE A 80 7.34 25.92 14.38
N ASP A 81 6.63 26.34 15.43
CA ASP A 81 6.97 27.51 16.26
C ASP A 81 7.40 27.03 17.65
N LEU A 82 8.70 27.07 17.90
CA LEU A 82 9.28 26.65 19.17
C LEU A 82 9.00 27.62 20.30
N ILE A 83 8.73 28.91 20.02
CA ILE A 83 8.47 29.92 21.01
C ILE A 83 7.04 29.75 21.55
N SER A 84 6.10 29.56 20.66
CA SER A 84 4.68 29.37 20.99
C SER A 84 4.34 27.91 21.32
N HIS A 85 5.28 26.97 21.23
CA HIS A 85 5.07 25.53 21.36
C HIS A 85 4.02 24.97 20.39
N GLU A 86 4.01 25.49 19.14
CA GLU A 86 3.03 25.13 18.13
C GLU A 86 3.66 24.31 16.99
N ILE A 87 2.95 23.30 16.55
CA ILE A 87 3.29 22.51 15.36
C ILE A 87 2.10 22.52 14.40
N TYR A 88 2.37 22.78 13.13
CA TYR A 88 1.39 22.84 12.05
C TYR A 88 1.55 21.63 11.16
N PHE A 89 0.44 20.99 10.83
CA PHE A 89 0.40 19.78 10.05
C PHE A 89 -0.39 19.94 8.76
N THR A 90 -0.01 19.14 7.77
CA THR A 90 -0.83 18.86 6.57
C THR A 90 -1.22 17.39 6.57
N LYS A 91 -2.47 17.09 6.18
CA LYS A 91 -2.93 15.70 6.10
C LYS A 91 -2.32 15.03 4.89
N GLN A 92 -1.65 13.91 5.10
CA GLN A 92 -1.10 13.11 4.00
C GLN A 92 -1.73 11.72 3.95
N ALA A 93 -1.66 11.10 2.77
CA ALA A 93 -2.04 9.71 2.59
C ALA A 93 -1.00 8.78 3.24
N LEU A 94 -1.45 7.92 4.08
CA LEU A 94 -0.81 7.23 5.19
C LEU A 94 0.05 6.02 4.78
N LEU A 95 1.36 6.10 4.94
CA LEU A 95 2.20 4.90 4.95
C LEU A 95 1.89 4.01 6.17
N ALA A 96 1.81 4.56 7.36
CA ALA A 96 1.57 3.81 8.60
C ALA A 96 0.21 3.09 8.68
N GLN A 97 -0.80 3.50 7.90
CA GLN A 97 -2.09 2.79 7.82
C GLN A 97 -2.06 1.57 6.91
N LEU A 98 -1.00 1.39 6.15
CA LEU A 98 -0.82 0.19 5.35
C LEU A 98 -0.47 -1.00 6.25
N GLU A 99 -1.01 -2.15 5.93
CA GLU A 99 -0.69 -3.42 6.57
C GLU A 99 0.39 -4.12 5.74
N PRO A 100 1.33 -4.87 6.34
CA PRO A 100 2.38 -5.60 5.61
C PRO A 100 1.79 -6.79 4.86
N THR A 101 0.91 -6.48 3.91
CA THR A 101 0.08 -7.45 3.20
C THR A 101 0.16 -7.22 1.71
N ILE A 102 0.32 -8.30 0.95
CA ILE A 102 0.11 -8.32 -0.50
C ILE A 102 -1.33 -8.80 -0.74
N PHE A 103 -2.13 -8.02 -1.46
CA PHE A 103 -3.48 -8.41 -1.81
C PHE A 103 -3.52 -9.01 -3.21
N LEU A 104 -3.96 -10.26 -3.33
CA LEU A 104 -4.17 -10.95 -4.60
C LEU A 104 -5.63 -10.83 -5.03
N CYS A 105 -5.83 -10.13 -6.14
CA CYS A 105 -7.07 -10.10 -6.89
C CYS A 105 -6.98 -11.14 -8.02
N TYR A 106 -7.72 -12.21 -7.93
CA TYR A 106 -7.69 -13.29 -8.93
C TYR A 106 -9.05 -13.48 -9.60
N GLN A 107 -9.02 -14.06 -10.78
CA GLN A 107 -10.19 -14.48 -11.53
C GLN A 107 -10.53 -15.96 -11.22
N THR A 108 -11.76 -16.36 -11.48
CA THR A 108 -12.22 -17.74 -11.28
C THR A 108 -12.41 -18.50 -12.60
N GLU A 109 -12.46 -17.78 -13.70
CA GLU A 109 -12.81 -18.29 -15.02
C GLU A 109 -11.68 -19.13 -15.66
N TYR A 110 -10.42 -18.84 -15.31
CA TYR A 110 -9.25 -19.60 -15.79
C TYR A 110 -8.37 -20.03 -14.61
N ALA A 111 -8.62 -21.24 -14.12
CA ALA A 111 -7.98 -21.78 -12.93
C ALA A 111 -6.46 -21.86 -13.02
N ALA A 112 -5.91 -22.18 -14.20
CA ALA A 112 -4.46 -22.33 -14.39
C ALA A 112 -3.67 -21.05 -14.02
N ALA A 113 -4.15 -19.86 -14.44
CA ALA A 113 -3.49 -18.61 -14.09
C ALA A 113 -3.60 -18.30 -12.58
N ARG A 114 -4.79 -18.47 -12.02
CA ARG A 114 -5.05 -18.27 -10.59
C ARG A 114 -4.14 -19.15 -9.73
N ASP A 115 -4.10 -20.46 -10.03
CA ASP A 115 -3.38 -21.43 -9.23
C ASP A 115 -1.86 -21.21 -9.33
N SER A 116 -1.35 -20.93 -10.54
CA SER A 116 0.05 -20.53 -10.75
C SER A 116 0.42 -19.27 -9.97
N LEU A 117 -0.39 -18.22 -10.04
CA LEU A 117 -0.15 -16.98 -9.30
C LEU A 117 -0.15 -17.20 -7.80
N LYS A 118 -1.11 -17.96 -7.29
CA LYS A 118 -1.22 -18.23 -5.86
C LYS A 118 -0.04 -19.02 -5.33
N GLU A 119 0.35 -20.09 -6.03
CA GLU A 119 1.47 -20.94 -5.66
C GLU A 119 2.79 -20.14 -5.68
N GLU A 120 3.07 -19.43 -6.75
CA GLU A 120 4.31 -18.67 -6.89
C GLU A 120 4.37 -17.46 -5.93
N LEU A 121 3.24 -16.83 -5.62
CA LEU A 121 3.18 -15.81 -4.58
C LEU A 121 3.50 -16.37 -3.19
N GLN A 122 3.01 -17.54 -2.85
CA GLN A 122 3.34 -18.19 -1.57
C GLN A 122 4.82 -18.51 -1.47
N LYS A 123 5.44 -19.02 -2.56
CA LYS A 123 6.89 -19.29 -2.61
C LYS A 123 7.70 -17.99 -2.51
N SER A 124 7.32 -16.97 -3.25
CA SER A 124 7.96 -15.64 -3.20
C SER A 124 7.88 -15.03 -1.81
N LEU A 125 6.71 -15.07 -1.17
CA LEU A 125 6.54 -14.56 0.20
C LEU A 125 7.39 -15.34 1.22
N ALA A 126 7.48 -16.66 1.11
CA ALA A 126 8.33 -17.45 1.98
C ALA A 126 9.81 -17.03 1.86
N SER A 127 10.29 -16.81 0.63
CA SER A 127 11.65 -16.34 0.37
C SER A 127 11.88 -14.89 0.87
N LEU A 128 10.95 -13.98 0.59
CA LEU A 128 11.04 -12.58 1.00
C LEU A 128 11.02 -12.41 2.51
N ASN A 129 10.20 -13.19 3.22
CA ASN A 129 10.09 -13.13 4.67
C ASN A 129 11.36 -13.58 5.41
N LEU A 130 12.29 -14.30 4.76
CA LEU A 130 13.59 -14.64 5.35
C LEU A 130 14.49 -13.41 5.55
N ARG A 131 14.28 -12.34 4.77
CA ARG A 131 15.09 -11.13 4.78
C ARG A 131 14.28 -9.85 4.97
N SER A 132 12.99 -10.00 5.21
CA SER A 132 12.13 -8.85 5.52
C SER A 132 12.15 -8.55 7.00
N ARG A 133 12.29 -7.27 7.38
CA ARG A 133 12.19 -6.84 8.77
C ARG A 133 10.76 -6.92 9.33
N LEU A 134 9.74 -7.07 8.47
CA LEU A 134 8.34 -7.28 8.86
C LEU A 134 7.77 -8.47 8.09
N PRO A 135 7.00 -9.36 8.72
CA PRO A 135 6.40 -10.49 8.04
C PRO A 135 5.33 -10.03 7.04
N LEU A 136 5.56 -10.31 5.77
CA LEU A 136 4.58 -10.08 4.70
C LEU A 136 3.56 -11.21 4.68
N THR A 137 2.29 -10.86 4.56
CA THR A 137 1.17 -11.80 4.48
C THR A 137 0.44 -11.70 3.15
N LEU A 138 -0.17 -12.80 2.70
CA LEU A 138 -1.04 -12.83 1.54
C LEU A 138 -2.50 -12.68 1.98
N ALA A 139 -3.21 -11.73 1.39
CA ALA A 139 -4.65 -11.58 1.53
C ALA A 139 -5.32 -11.79 0.18
N GLU A 140 -6.44 -12.46 0.19
CA GLU A 140 -7.24 -12.75 -0.99
C GLU A 140 -8.69 -12.28 -0.80
N ALA A 141 -9.37 -11.97 -1.92
CA ALA A 141 -10.81 -11.81 -1.91
C ALA A 141 -11.47 -13.19 -1.82
N TYR A 142 -12.38 -13.38 -0.86
CA TYR A 142 -13.21 -14.58 -0.88
C TYR A 142 -14.17 -14.52 -2.06
N ARG A 143 -14.14 -15.55 -2.91
CA ARG A 143 -14.98 -15.67 -4.09
C ARG A 143 -15.82 -16.94 -3.98
N PRO A 144 -17.12 -16.82 -3.60
CA PRO A 144 -18.02 -17.96 -3.60
C PRO A 144 -18.26 -18.45 -5.03
N SER A 145 -18.31 -19.77 -5.22
CA SER A 145 -18.57 -20.39 -6.54
C SER A 145 -20.00 -20.16 -7.03
N ASP A 146 -20.95 -19.96 -6.10
CA ASP A 146 -22.39 -20.08 -6.40
C ASP A 146 -23.18 -18.79 -6.14
N ALA A 147 -22.53 -17.66 -5.93
CA ALA A 147 -23.19 -16.39 -5.66
C ALA A 147 -22.56 -15.23 -6.46
N PRO A 148 -23.35 -14.22 -6.83
CA PRO A 148 -22.81 -13.01 -7.43
C PRO A 148 -21.77 -12.38 -6.54
N LEU A 149 -20.65 -11.97 -7.14
CA LEU A 149 -19.56 -11.30 -6.42
C LEU A 149 -20.04 -9.97 -5.84
N ARG A 150 -19.99 -9.89 -4.53
CA ARG A 150 -20.30 -8.68 -3.82
C ARG A 150 -19.00 -7.92 -3.57
N LEU A 151 -18.83 -6.79 -4.23
CA LEU A 151 -17.82 -5.80 -3.84
C LEU A 151 -18.14 -5.30 -2.44
N SER A 152 -17.61 -6.01 -1.44
CA SER A 152 -17.86 -5.66 -0.06
C SER A 152 -16.93 -4.53 0.39
N ARG A 153 -17.41 -3.70 1.32
CA ARG A 153 -16.56 -2.70 1.99
C ARG A 153 -15.31 -3.33 2.61
N ALA A 154 -15.40 -4.61 3.00
CA ALA A 154 -14.29 -5.35 3.57
C ALA A 154 -13.18 -5.61 2.54
N ILE A 155 -13.52 -6.01 1.31
CA ILE A 155 -12.55 -6.20 0.20
C ILE A 155 -11.89 -4.87 -0.14
N MET A 156 -12.68 -3.80 -0.33
CA MET A 156 -12.15 -2.46 -0.64
C MET A 156 -11.19 -1.97 0.46
N ARG A 157 -11.52 -2.22 1.73
CA ARG A 157 -10.64 -1.89 2.85
C ARG A 157 -9.33 -2.68 2.82
N LYS A 158 -9.37 -3.98 2.52
CA LYS A 158 -8.16 -4.81 2.37
C LYS A 158 -7.29 -4.33 1.22
N ILE A 159 -7.87 -4.04 0.05
CA ILE A 159 -7.13 -3.47 -1.09
C ILE A 159 -6.44 -2.19 -0.66
N ARG A 160 -7.18 -1.23 -0.09
CA ARG A 160 -6.63 0.06 0.32
C ARG A 160 -5.50 -0.05 1.34
N LYS A 161 -5.59 -1.01 2.28
CA LYS A 161 -4.63 -1.18 3.36
C LYS A 161 -3.42 -2.03 2.98
N SER A 162 -3.45 -2.82 1.92
CA SER A 162 -2.30 -3.63 1.51
C SER A 162 -1.13 -2.77 1.05
N LEU A 163 0.11 -3.25 1.21
CA LEU A 163 1.31 -2.61 0.65
C LEU A 163 1.34 -2.71 -0.86
N LEU A 164 0.97 -3.87 -1.39
CA LEU A 164 0.96 -4.16 -2.81
C LEU A 164 -0.37 -4.81 -3.19
N PHE A 165 -0.92 -4.41 -4.32
CA PHE A 165 -2.06 -5.02 -4.97
C PHE A 165 -1.58 -5.74 -6.23
N ILE A 166 -1.84 -7.04 -6.33
CA ILE A 166 -1.53 -7.84 -7.51
C ILE A 166 -2.83 -8.33 -8.11
N ALA A 167 -3.04 -8.13 -9.40
CA ALA A 167 -4.25 -8.56 -10.09
C ALA A 167 -3.93 -9.53 -11.24
N ASP A 168 -4.69 -10.63 -11.30
CA ASP A 168 -4.70 -11.55 -12.41
C ASP A 168 -5.53 -10.96 -13.58
N THR A 169 -4.82 -10.43 -14.56
CA THR A 169 -5.40 -9.83 -15.77
C THR A 169 -5.36 -10.76 -16.97
N THR A 170 -5.18 -12.06 -16.74
CA THR A 170 -5.24 -13.08 -17.80
C THR A 170 -6.59 -12.99 -18.51
N PRO A 171 -6.60 -12.91 -19.86
CA PRO A 171 -7.82 -12.71 -20.62
C PRO A 171 -8.74 -13.93 -20.52
N ILE A 172 -10.03 -13.65 -20.39
CA ILE A 172 -11.09 -14.67 -20.45
C ILE A 172 -11.82 -14.66 -21.79
N ALA A 173 -11.68 -13.59 -22.55
CA ALA A 173 -12.23 -13.40 -23.89
C ALA A 173 -11.41 -12.36 -24.65
N ASN A 174 -11.68 -12.23 -25.92
CA ASN A 174 -11.26 -11.08 -26.72
C ASN A 174 -12.46 -10.53 -27.51
N ILE A 175 -12.39 -9.24 -27.79
CA ILE A 175 -13.36 -8.57 -28.68
C ILE A 175 -12.57 -8.13 -29.92
N ALA A 176 -12.91 -8.75 -31.05
CA ALA A 176 -12.36 -8.34 -32.34
C ALA A 176 -13.17 -7.17 -32.90
N ASP A 177 -12.49 -6.07 -33.22
CA ASP A 177 -13.01 -5.00 -34.05
C ASP A 177 -12.33 -5.06 -35.41
N LYS A 178 -12.79 -4.27 -36.39
CA LYS A 178 -12.33 -4.35 -37.78
C LYS A 178 -10.81 -4.20 -37.97
N GLU A 179 -10.14 -3.51 -37.05
CA GLU A 179 -8.71 -3.23 -37.13
C GLU A 179 -7.91 -3.69 -35.90
N THR A 180 -8.55 -3.92 -34.76
CA THR A 180 -7.87 -4.29 -33.52
C THR A 180 -8.68 -5.31 -32.73
N SER A 181 -7.97 -6.24 -32.08
CA SER A 181 -8.56 -7.12 -31.08
C SER A 181 -8.17 -6.62 -29.71
N ARG A 182 -9.12 -6.63 -28.75
CA ARG A 182 -8.89 -6.23 -27.37
C ARG A 182 -9.08 -7.42 -26.44
N LEU A 183 -8.13 -7.63 -25.56
CA LEU A 183 -8.19 -8.65 -24.52
C LEU A 183 -9.12 -8.21 -23.40
N ILE A 184 -9.93 -9.13 -22.91
CA ILE A 184 -10.90 -8.86 -21.85
C ILE A 184 -10.57 -9.70 -20.63
N PRO A 185 -10.04 -9.09 -19.56
CA PRO A 185 -9.91 -9.73 -18.26
C PRO A 185 -11.27 -9.95 -17.60
N SER A 186 -11.30 -10.72 -16.53
CA SER A 186 -12.53 -10.92 -15.75
C SER A 186 -13.11 -9.57 -15.28
N PRO A 187 -14.44 -9.34 -15.43
CA PRO A 187 -15.10 -8.10 -15.02
C PRO A 187 -14.85 -7.74 -13.54
N HIS A 188 -14.78 -8.75 -12.69
CA HIS A 188 -14.53 -8.54 -11.25
C HIS A 188 -13.15 -7.98 -10.99
N VAL A 189 -12.15 -8.51 -11.69
CA VAL A 189 -10.76 -8.05 -11.62
C VAL A 189 -10.68 -6.61 -12.11
N CYS A 190 -11.36 -6.27 -13.20
CA CYS A 190 -11.39 -4.90 -13.74
C CYS A 190 -11.94 -3.90 -12.72
N VAL A 191 -13.01 -4.25 -11.99
CA VAL A 191 -13.59 -3.36 -10.96
C VAL A 191 -12.64 -3.19 -9.77
N GLU A 192 -11.99 -4.26 -9.31
CA GLU A 192 -11.02 -4.19 -8.22
C GLU A 192 -9.76 -3.40 -8.63
N ILE A 193 -9.30 -3.54 -9.89
CA ILE A 193 -8.22 -2.70 -10.45
C ILE A 193 -8.62 -1.23 -10.45
N GLY A 194 -9.83 -0.90 -10.94
CA GLY A 194 -10.32 0.48 -10.92
C GLY A 194 -10.32 1.09 -9.52
N TYR A 195 -10.72 0.30 -8.51
CA TYR A 195 -10.64 0.74 -7.12
C TYR A 195 -9.19 0.87 -6.63
N ALA A 196 -8.31 -0.04 -7.01
CA ALA A 196 -6.89 0.04 -6.65
C ALA A 196 -6.23 1.30 -7.24
N ILE A 197 -6.47 1.61 -8.51
CA ILE A 197 -5.98 2.83 -9.18
C ILE A 197 -6.43 4.11 -8.44
N GLN A 198 -7.67 4.14 -7.95
CA GLN A 198 -8.20 5.26 -7.18
C GLN A 198 -7.57 5.39 -5.79
N SER A 199 -7.24 4.27 -5.13
CA SER A 199 -6.93 4.24 -3.69
C SER A 199 -5.47 3.98 -3.36
N LYS A 200 -4.64 3.67 -4.36
CA LYS A 200 -3.21 3.35 -4.22
C LYS A 200 -2.37 4.23 -5.13
N ARG A 201 -1.08 4.29 -4.83
CA ARG A 201 -0.10 4.86 -5.77
C ARG A 201 0.18 3.84 -6.87
N SER A 202 0.60 4.33 -8.03
CA SER A 202 0.88 3.49 -9.19
C SER A 202 1.87 2.36 -8.84
N GLU A 203 2.93 2.67 -8.11
CA GLU A 203 3.97 1.70 -7.69
C GLU A 203 3.46 0.61 -6.73
N GLN A 204 2.24 0.72 -6.24
CA GLN A 204 1.61 -0.29 -5.38
C GLN A 204 0.68 -1.23 -6.16
N ILE A 205 0.70 -1.17 -7.48
CA ILE A 205 -0.15 -1.99 -8.36
C ILE A 205 0.74 -2.81 -9.28
N LEU A 206 0.50 -4.10 -9.34
CA LEU A 206 1.16 -5.04 -10.22
C LEU A 206 0.09 -5.88 -10.94
N LEU A 207 0.14 -5.91 -12.27
CA LEU A 207 -0.77 -6.70 -13.07
C LEU A 207 -0.05 -7.94 -13.59
N ALA A 208 -0.60 -9.10 -13.34
CA ALA A 208 -0.07 -10.38 -13.82
C ALA A 208 -0.94 -10.89 -14.97
N HIS A 209 -0.30 -11.22 -16.08
CA HIS A 209 -0.94 -11.59 -17.32
C HIS A 209 -0.35 -12.90 -17.86
N MET A 210 -1.05 -14.02 -17.70
CA MET A 210 -0.69 -15.26 -18.36
C MET A 210 -1.07 -15.18 -19.82
N GLN A 211 -0.11 -15.40 -20.71
CA GLN A 211 -0.35 -15.40 -22.16
C GLN A 211 -1.19 -16.63 -22.53
N ARG A 212 -2.24 -16.40 -23.28
CA ARG A 212 -3.14 -17.43 -23.80
C ARG A 212 -3.11 -17.41 -25.31
N PRO A 213 -2.58 -18.48 -25.97
CA PRO A 213 -2.44 -18.52 -27.42
C PRO A 213 -3.76 -18.38 -28.20
N GLU A 214 -4.87 -18.75 -27.54
CA GLU A 214 -6.21 -18.64 -28.12
C GLU A 214 -6.77 -17.21 -28.14
N PHE A 215 -6.13 -16.28 -27.45
CA PHE A 215 -6.56 -14.89 -27.40
C PHE A 215 -5.42 -13.95 -27.82
N GLU A 216 -5.57 -13.36 -28.99
CA GLU A 216 -4.67 -12.32 -29.48
C GLU A 216 -5.34 -10.96 -29.40
N GLY A 217 -4.57 -9.92 -28.99
CA GLY A 217 -5.11 -8.57 -28.92
C GLY A 217 -4.31 -7.64 -28.01
N GLN A 218 -4.79 -6.41 -27.92
CA GLN A 218 -4.18 -5.39 -27.09
C GLN A 218 -4.58 -5.57 -25.63
N PHE A 219 -3.61 -5.39 -24.74
CA PHE A 219 -3.83 -5.36 -23.30
C PHE A 219 -4.63 -4.11 -22.91
N PRO A 220 -5.70 -4.21 -22.08
CA PRO A 220 -6.67 -3.13 -21.89
C PRO A 220 -6.22 -2.05 -20.90
N PHE A 221 -5.08 -2.21 -20.23
CA PHE A 221 -4.62 -1.27 -19.20
C PHE A 221 -3.34 -0.56 -19.65
N ASP A 222 -3.36 0.77 -19.56
CA ASP A 222 -2.19 1.62 -19.80
C ASP A 222 -1.44 1.85 -18.47
N LEU A 223 -0.53 0.95 -18.15
CA LEU A 223 0.36 1.05 -17.00
C LEU A 223 1.83 0.90 -17.46
N PRO A 224 2.79 1.46 -16.69
CA PRO A 224 4.21 1.24 -16.97
C PRO A 224 4.55 -0.24 -17.11
N THR A 225 5.39 -0.58 -18.07
CA THR A 225 5.75 -1.97 -18.41
C THR A 225 6.26 -2.75 -17.19
N GLN A 226 6.97 -2.09 -16.29
CA GLN A 226 7.48 -2.68 -15.04
C GLN A 226 6.37 -3.10 -14.05
N GLN A 227 5.13 -2.70 -14.30
CA GLN A 227 3.96 -3.04 -13.49
C GLN A 227 3.13 -4.15 -14.14
N ILE A 228 3.54 -4.64 -15.29
CA ILE A 228 2.85 -5.71 -16.02
C ILE A 228 3.78 -6.91 -16.13
N LEU A 229 3.44 -7.99 -15.41
CA LEU A 229 4.14 -9.28 -15.49
C LEU A 229 3.48 -10.15 -16.53
N GLN A 230 4.17 -10.35 -17.64
CA GLN A 230 3.73 -11.30 -18.68
C GLN A 230 4.47 -12.63 -18.49
N PHE A 231 3.76 -13.73 -18.56
CA PHE A 231 4.32 -15.08 -18.41
C PHE A 231 3.46 -16.10 -19.16
N GLN A 232 4.06 -17.24 -19.51
CA GLN A 232 3.38 -18.35 -20.20
C GLN A 232 3.07 -19.51 -19.23
N ASN A 233 3.91 -19.69 -18.21
CA ASN A 233 3.84 -20.79 -17.27
C ASN A 233 4.40 -20.38 -15.89
N SER A 234 4.24 -21.27 -14.91
CA SER A 234 4.71 -21.04 -13.53
C SER A 234 6.22 -20.83 -13.44
N ASP A 235 7.02 -21.49 -14.29
CA ASP A 235 8.49 -21.36 -14.24
C ASP A 235 8.96 -19.97 -14.66
N GLU A 236 8.30 -19.38 -15.66
CA GLU A 236 8.57 -18.00 -16.07
C GLU A 236 8.13 -17.01 -15.00
N LEU A 237 6.93 -17.22 -14.43
CA LEU A 237 6.42 -16.39 -13.36
C LEU A 237 7.35 -16.42 -12.13
N ASN A 238 7.83 -17.59 -11.74
CA ASN A 238 8.78 -17.76 -10.63
C ASN A 238 10.03 -16.90 -10.78
N LYS A 239 10.58 -16.82 -12.00
CA LYS A 239 11.80 -16.04 -12.27
C LYS A 239 11.63 -14.54 -12.12
N ILE A 240 10.42 -14.02 -12.37
CA ILE A 240 10.19 -12.56 -12.44
C ILE A 240 9.44 -12.02 -11.22
N LEU A 241 8.58 -12.84 -10.58
CA LEU A 241 7.62 -12.37 -9.59
C LEU A 241 8.30 -11.81 -8.33
N THR A 242 9.27 -12.54 -7.76
CA THR A 242 9.95 -12.12 -6.54
C THR A 242 10.68 -10.79 -6.74
N GLY A 243 11.43 -10.64 -7.83
CA GLY A 243 12.13 -9.38 -8.14
C GLY A 243 11.19 -8.21 -8.41
N ALA A 244 10.04 -8.47 -9.06
CA ALA A 244 9.03 -7.45 -9.25
C ALA A 244 8.41 -6.98 -7.93
N ILE A 245 8.09 -7.91 -7.02
CA ILE A 245 7.57 -7.57 -5.68
C ILE A 245 8.60 -6.74 -4.91
N GLU A 246 9.88 -7.12 -4.92
CA GLU A 246 10.95 -6.36 -4.27
C GLU A 246 11.07 -4.94 -4.81
N THR A 247 11.05 -4.79 -6.14
CA THR A 247 11.13 -3.49 -6.79
C THR A 247 9.98 -2.58 -6.36
N GLN A 248 8.74 -3.09 -6.33
CA GLN A 248 7.57 -2.32 -5.91
C GLN A 248 7.57 -1.99 -4.42
N LEU A 249 8.13 -2.87 -3.58
CA LEU A 249 8.21 -2.69 -2.14
C LEU A 249 9.50 -1.96 -1.67
N ALA A 250 10.45 -1.67 -2.56
CA ALA A 250 11.73 -1.04 -2.21
C ALA A 250 11.56 0.28 -1.41
N ARG A 251 10.55 1.09 -1.77
CA ARG A 251 10.22 2.35 -1.07
C ARG A 251 9.88 2.17 0.42
N PHE A 252 9.46 0.98 0.83
CA PHE A 252 9.11 0.70 2.22
C PHE A 252 10.31 0.23 3.05
N LYS A 253 11.47 0.09 2.43
CA LYS A 253 12.73 -0.36 3.07
C LYS A 253 12.52 -1.61 3.93
N LEU A 254 11.82 -2.60 3.38
CA LEU A 254 11.49 -3.84 4.10
C LEU A 254 12.61 -4.86 4.08
N PHE A 255 13.45 -4.84 3.05
CA PHE A 255 14.45 -5.85 2.81
C PHE A 255 15.85 -5.35 3.13
N PHE A 256 16.68 -6.25 3.69
CA PHE A 256 18.09 -6.04 3.99
C PHE A 256 18.96 -6.51 2.84
#